data_b1dd5d86c645f4ebaa543415e5a5732c
#
_entry.id   b1dd5d86c645f4ebaa543415e5a5732c
#
_cell.length_a   1.000
_cell.length_b   1.000
_cell.length_c   1.000
_cell.angle_alpha   90.00
_cell.angle_beta   90.00
_cell.angle_gamma   90.00
#
_symmetry.space_group_name_H-M   'P 1'
#
loop_
_entity.id
_entity.type
_entity.pdbx_description
1 polymer ?
#
loop_
_entity_poly.entity_id
_entity_poly.type
_entity_poly.pdbx_seq_one_letter_code
_entity_poly.pdbx_strand_id
1 'polypeptide(L)'
;ISGTVSLEQEYAMGQQFLSSIRRSAPTISDPLLNTYLENVTYKLASRSQLKDHRLSFVIIDSEALNAFAAPGGIIGVNTGLFLNAQTEAEFASVMAHEIAHVSQRHFARGIDEAQAGKIPQIATLLASVIIMATSDASHGTAAAAAAQGRALENQLRFSRSNETEADRVGQDTMFNAGFDPDGMSTLFERLMAINRFGRRPPEFLLSHPLTESRISGSRGRAARYPRQQYSPNLEYQIVRARVLGFYAPNKADLVLEFERRLELSSSGFTR
;
A
#
# COMPACT_ATOMS: atom_id res chain seq x y z
N ILE A 1 3.33 3.12 -25.27
CA ILE A 1 2.05 2.43 -25.44
C ILE A 1 2.37 0.95 -25.43
N SER A 2 2.08 0.26 -24.32
CA SER A 2 2.26 -1.19 -24.21
C SER A 2 1.35 -1.87 -25.24
N GLY A 3 1.92 -2.72 -26.10
CA GLY A 3 1.23 -3.31 -27.22
C GLY A 3 0.52 -4.63 -26.91
N THR A 4 0.84 -5.31 -25.82
CA THR A 4 0.51 -6.73 -25.66
C THR A 4 -0.74 -6.97 -24.79
N VAL A 5 -1.02 -6.14 -23.79
CA VAL A 5 -2.17 -6.33 -22.88
C VAL A 5 -3.11 -5.13 -22.94
N SER A 6 -4.37 -5.36 -23.27
CA SER A 6 -5.40 -4.31 -23.26
C SER A 6 -5.92 -4.03 -21.85
N LEU A 7 -6.58 -2.87 -21.64
CA LEU A 7 -7.21 -2.54 -20.33
C LEU A 7 -8.32 -3.55 -19.97
N GLU A 8 -9.06 -4.07 -20.96
CA GLU A 8 -10.07 -5.11 -20.72
C GLU A 8 -9.46 -6.45 -20.31
N GLN A 9 -8.30 -6.81 -20.87
CA GLN A 9 -7.57 -7.99 -20.42
C GLN A 9 -7.03 -7.81 -19.01
N GLU A 10 -6.46 -6.64 -18.68
CA GLU A 10 -6.05 -6.33 -17.29
C GLU A 10 -7.23 -6.42 -16.33
N TYR A 11 -8.39 -5.86 -16.71
CA TYR A 11 -9.59 -5.93 -15.88
C TYR A 11 -10.06 -7.38 -15.66
N ALA A 12 -10.13 -8.19 -16.69
CA ALA A 12 -10.52 -9.60 -16.57
C ALA A 12 -9.57 -10.39 -15.67
N MET A 13 -8.26 -10.18 -15.83
CA MET A 13 -7.24 -10.79 -14.95
C MET A 13 -7.41 -10.33 -13.50
N GLY A 14 -7.66 -9.03 -13.27
CA GLY A 14 -7.88 -8.47 -11.95
C GLY A 14 -9.07 -9.08 -11.24
N GLN A 15 -10.21 -9.27 -11.95
CA GLN A 15 -11.40 -9.89 -11.35
C GLN A 15 -11.17 -11.35 -10.94
N GLN A 16 -10.41 -12.11 -11.72
CA GLN A 16 -10.01 -13.47 -11.35
C GLN A 16 -9.09 -13.47 -10.12
N PHE A 17 -8.14 -12.55 -10.08
CA PHE A 17 -7.24 -12.35 -8.96
C PHE A 17 -7.99 -11.98 -7.68
N LEU A 18 -8.88 -10.99 -7.72
CA LEU A 18 -9.71 -10.58 -6.60
C LEU A 18 -10.57 -11.73 -6.06
N SER A 19 -11.17 -12.50 -6.98
CA SER A 19 -11.94 -13.69 -6.62
C SER A 19 -11.08 -14.74 -5.91
N SER A 20 -9.82 -14.90 -6.31
CA SER A 20 -8.87 -15.80 -5.66
C SER A 20 -8.50 -15.32 -4.25
N ILE A 21 -8.18 -14.04 -4.09
CA ILE A 21 -7.89 -13.46 -2.76
C ILE A 21 -9.06 -13.68 -1.81
N ARG A 22 -10.27 -13.34 -2.23
CA ARG A 22 -11.47 -13.49 -1.38
C ARG A 22 -11.75 -14.92 -0.94
N ARG A 23 -11.22 -15.92 -1.67
CA ARG A 23 -11.32 -17.35 -1.28
C ARG A 23 -10.18 -17.83 -0.39
N SER A 24 -9.00 -17.25 -0.52
CA SER A 24 -7.77 -17.77 0.11
C SER A 24 -7.27 -16.95 1.28
N ALA A 25 -7.59 -15.66 1.34
CA ALA A 25 -7.15 -14.76 2.39
C ALA A 25 -8.26 -14.44 3.38
N PRO A 26 -7.97 -14.28 4.67
CA PRO A 26 -8.91 -13.70 5.62
C PRO A 26 -9.16 -12.24 5.23
N THR A 27 -10.42 -11.89 4.95
CA THR A 27 -10.79 -10.52 4.55
C THR A 27 -11.72 -9.90 5.56
N ILE A 28 -11.60 -8.58 5.76
CA ILE A 28 -12.49 -7.80 6.61
C ILE A 28 -13.51 -7.08 5.74
N SER A 29 -14.80 -7.29 6.07
CA SER A 29 -15.92 -6.59 5.47
C SER A 29 -16.52 -5.61 6.49
N ASP A 30 -15.77 -4.55 6.81
CA ASP A 30 -16.21 -3.49 7.72
C ASP A 30 -16.63 -2.26 6.90
N PRO A 31 -17.90 -1.81 7.01
CA PRO A 31 -18.40 -0.72 6.18
C PRO A 31 -17.63 0.59 6.34
N LEU A 32 -17.17 0.91 7.56
CA LEU A 32 -16.44 2.14 7.83
C LEU A 32 -15.06 2.12 7.16
N LEU A 33 -14.34 1.00 7.31
CA LEU A 33 -13.03 0.82 6.69
C LEU A 33 -13.12 0.83 5.17
N ASN A 34 -14.10 0.11 4.62
CA ASN A 34 -14.30 0.04 3.17
C ASN A 34 -14.63 1.42 2.59
N THR A 35 -15.60 2.13 3.18
CA THR A 35 -15.97 3.47 2.73
C THR A 35 -14.79 4.44 2.79
N TYR A 36 -14.02 4.40 3.87
CA TYR A 36 -12.83 5.24 4.01
C TYR A 36 -11.78 4.93 2.93
N LEU A 37 -11.46 3.64 2.75
CA LEU A 37 -10.51 3.19 1.73
C LEU A 37 -10.94 3.65 0.33
N GLU A 38 -12.21 3.45 -0.01
CA GLU A 38 -12.79 3.88 -1.29
C GLU A 38 -12.68 5.40 -1.46
N ASN A 39 -13.11 6.19 -0.47
CA ASN A 39 -13.10 7.65 -0.53
C ASN A 39 -11.69 8.20 -0.76
N VAL A 40 -10.71 7.76 0.02
CA VAL A 40 -9.32 8.21 -0.13
C VAL A 40 -8.76 7.79 -1.48
N THR A 41 -9.01 6.54 -1.89
CA THR A 41 -8.48 6.02 -3.15
C THR A 41 -9.10 6.72 -4.36
N TYR A 42 -10.42 6.93 -4.38
CA TYR A 42 -11.06 7.67 -5.47
C TYR A 42 -10.68 9.16 -5.49
N LYS A 43 -10.48 9.78 -4.32
CA LYS A 43 -9.97 11.15 -4.24
C LYS A 43 -8.58 11.26 -4.88
N LEU A 44 -7.69 10.31 -4.63
CA LEU A 44 -6.38 10.24 -5.27
C LEU A 44 -6.50 9.90 -6.77
N ALA A 45 -7.29 8.88 -7.13
CA ALA A 45 -7.49 8.45 -8.51
C ALA A 45 -8.01 9.58 -9.40
N SER A 46 -8.93 10.42 -8.89
CA SER A 46 -9.48 11.58 -9.61
C SER A 46 -8.44 12.66 -9.96
N ARG A 47 -7.29 12.64 -9.30
CA ARG A 47 -6.17 13.58 -9.51
C ARG A 47 -4.92 12.89 -10.06
N SER A 48 -5.03 11.61 -10.37
CA SER A 48 -3.95 10.80 -10.93
C SER A 48 -4.01 10.77 -12.46
N GLN A 49 -3.07 10.06 -13.07
CA GLN A 49 -3.05 9.78 -14.50
C GLN A 49 -3.81 8.49 -14.86
N LEU A 50 -4.62 7.97 -13.96
CA LEU A 50 -5.39 6.75 -14.15
C LEU A 50 -6.41 6.95 -15.27
N LYS A 51 -6.42 6.00 -16.23
CA LYS A 51 -7.34 6.05 -17.40
C LYS A 51 -8.60 5.25 -17.18
N ASP A 52 -8.48 4.11 -16.49
CA ASP A 52 -9.60 3.25 -16.14
C ASP A 52 -9.89 3.37 -14.65
N HIS A 53 -11.02 3.94 -14.30
CA HIS A 53 -11.42 4.21 -12.92
C HIS A 53 -12.28 3.08 -12.32
N ARG A 54 -12.35 1.92 -12.96
CA ARG A 54 -12.99 0.72 -12.41
C ARG A 54 -12.08 0.13 -11.33
N LEU A 55 -12.18 0.65 -10.11
CA LEU A 55 -11.42 0.17 -8.98
C LEU A 55 -12.23 -0.85 -8.19
N SER A 56 -11.54 -1.85 -7.65
CA SER A 56 -12.11 -2.84 -6.74
C SER A 56 -11.20 -3.00 -5.54
N PHE A 57 -11.80 -3.11 -4.36
CA PHE A 57 -11.07 -3.05 -3.10
C PHE A 57 -11.17 -4.36 -2.32
N VAL A 58 -10.12 -4.65 -1.55
CA VAL A 58 -10.10 -5.73 -0.58
C VAL A 58 -9.26 -5.33 0.63
N ILE A 59 -9.80 -5.53 1.83
CA ILE A 59 -9.07 -5.36 3.08
C ILE A 59 -8.76 -6.75 3.62
N ILE A 60 -7.47 -7.04 3.80
CA ILE A 60 -6.97 -8.31 4.31
C ILE A 60 -6.74 -8.17 5.81
N ASP A 61 -7.24 -9.15 6.57
CA ASP A 61 -7.02 -9.25 8.01
C ASP A 61 -5.59 -9.75 8.28
N SER A 62 -4.68 -8.80 8.35
CA SER A 62 -3.25 -9.06 8.60
C SER A 62 -2.62 -7.84 9.27
N GLU A 63 -1.93 -8.04 10.40
CA GLU A 63 -1.17 -7.00 11.08
C GLU A 63 0.10 -6.58 10.33
N ALA A 64 0.51 -7.32 9.33
CA ALA A 64 1.65 -6.98 8.50
C ALA A 64 1.36 -5.68 7.71
N LEU A 65 2.29 -4.73 7.74
CA LEU A 65 2.19 -3.53 6.91
C LEU A 65 2.38 -3.92 5.45
N ASN A 66 1.28 -3.88 4.69
CA ASN A 66 1.28 -4.16 3.26
C ASN A 66 0.11 -3.48 2.55
N ALA A 67 0.32 -3.16 1.29
CA ALA A 67 -0.70 -2.81 0.31
C ALA A 67 -0.18 -3.24 -1.07
N PHE A 68 -1.07 -3.40 -2.01
CA PHE A 68 -0.71 -3.75 -3.37
C PHE A 68 -1.74 -3.25 -4.37
N ALA A 69 -1.28 -2.99 -5.57
CA ALA A 69 -2.13 -2.85 -6.74
C ALA A 69 -1.94 -4.05 -7.67
N ALA A 70 -3.03 -4.55 -8.23
CA ALA A 70 -3.03 -5.60 -9.25
C ALA A 70 -3.69 -5.10 -10.54
N PRO A 71 -3.50 -5.81 -11.67
CA PRO A 71 -4.12 -5.45 -12.94
C PRO A 71 -5.62 -5.22 -12.81
N GLY A 72 -6.16 -4.36 -13.67
CA GLY A 72 -7.58 -4.07 -13.69
C GLY A 72 -8.09 -3.26 -12.52
N GLY A 73 -7.21 -2.52 -11.84
CA GLY A 73 -7.60 -1.60 -10.78
C GLY A 73 -7.95 -2.27 -9.44
N ILE A 74 -7.42 -3.46 -9.19
CA ILE A 74 -7.57 -4.10 -7.87
C ILE A 74 -6.61 -3.43 -6.89
N ILE A 75 -7.13 -2.95 -5.78
CA ILE A 75 -6.37 -2.35 -4.68
C ILE A 75 -6.59 -3.19 -3.42
N GLY A 76 -5.53 -3.77 -2.91
CA GLY A 76 -5.54 -4.54 -1.67
C GLY A 76 -4.78 -3.81 -0.57
N VAL A 77 -5.32 -3.88 0.65
CA VAL A 77 -4.72 -3.24 1.83
C VAL A 77 -4.79 -4.20 3.00
N ASN A 78 -3.68 -4.43 3.66
CA ASN A 78 -3.70 -5.11 4.95
C ASN A 78 -4.13 -4.14 6.04
N THR A 79 -4.86 -4.62 7.05
CA THR A 79 -5.18 -3.84 8.26
C THR A 79 -3.92 -3.28 8.93
N GLY A 80 -2.79 -3.96 8.80
CA GLY A 80 -1.49 -3.50 9.25
C GLY A 80 -1.05 -2.14 8.69
N LEU A 81 -1.54 -1.73 7.51
CA LEU A 81 -1.27 -0.37 7.03
C LEU A 81 -1.91 0.68 7.93
N PHE A 82 -3.17 0.50 8.35
CA PHE A 82 -3.84 1.41 9.30
C PHE A 82 -3.15 1.44 10.66
N LEU A 83 -2.60 0.30 11.12
CA LEU A 83 -1.87 0.23 12.39
C LEU A 83 -0.59 1.05 12.34
N ASN A 84 0.14 1.00 11.24
CA ASN A 84 1.47 1.55 11.09
C ASN A 84 1.50 2.98 10.54
N ALA A 85 0.62 3.37 9.64
CA ALA A 85 0.49 4.75 9.19
C ALA A 85 -0.13 5.60 10.30
N GLN A 86 0.60 6.58 10.82
CA GLN A 86 0.15 7.38 11.96
C GLN A 86 -0.72 8.56 11.55
N THR A 87 -0.57 9.01 10.30
CA THR A 87 -1.33 10.10 9.72
C THR A 87 -2.05 9.67 8.45
N GLU A 88 -3.11 10.39 8.09
CA GLU A 88 -3.77 10.20 6.81
C GLU A 88 -2.81 10.40 5.63
N ALA A 89 -1.88 11.34 5.74
CA ALA A 89 -0.89 11.60 4.70
C ALA A 89 0.05 10.38 4.48
N GLU A 90 0.46 9.69 5.55
CA GLU A 90 1.22 8.45 5.44
C GLU A 90 0.40 7.34 4.77
N PHE A 91 -0.87 7.18 5.16
CA PHE A 91 -1.79 6.21 4.53
C PHE A 91 -1.99 6.55 3.05
N ALA A 92 -2.32 7.80 2.74
CA ALA A 92 -2.55 8.28 1.38
C ALA A 92 -1.28 8.13 0.51
N SER A 93 -0.09 8.20 1.10
CA SER A 93 1.16 8.03 0.35
C SER A 93 1.31 6.62 -0.22
N VAL A 94 0.94 5.59 0.54
CA VAL A 94 0.91 4.20 0.05
C VAL A 94 -0.14 4.06 -1.03
N MET A 95 -1.35 4.56 -0.79
CA MET A 95 -2.44 4.46 -1.77
C MET A 95 -2.09 5.19 -3.08
N ALA A 96 -1.44 6.35 -3.01
CA ALA A 96 -1.00 7.11 -4.17
C ALA A 96 0.12 6.38 -4.93
N HIS A 97 1.03 5.70 -4.23
CA HIS A 97 2.08 4.86 -4.80
C HIS A 97 1.46 3.67 -5.57
N GLU A 98 0.48 2.98 -4.97
CA GLU A 98 -0.22 1.87 -5.63
C GLU A 98 -1.01 2.34 -6.86
N ILE A 99 -1.72 3.47 -6.76
CA ILE A 99 -2.40 4.09 -7.92
C ILE A 99 -1.40 4.47 -9.01
N ALA A 100 -0.19 4.92 -8.64
CA ALA A 100 0.85 5.22 -9.61
C ALA A 100 1.29 3.96 -10.38
N HIS A 101 1.44 2.81 -9.70
CA HIS A 101 1.72 1.54 -10.37
C HIS A 101 0.65 1.17 -11.40
N VAL A 102 -0.64 1.35 -11.07
CA VAL A 102 -1.75 1.11 -12.01
C VAL A 102 -1.75 2.11 -13.16
N SER A 103 -1.67 3.41 -12.84
CA SER A 103 -1.76 4.49 -13.84
C SER A 103 -0.60 4.48 -14.84
N GLN A 104 0.61 4.12 -14.40
CA GLN A 104 1.80 3.94 -15.23
C GLN A 104 1.88 2.55 -15.87
N ARG A 105 0.90 1.68 -15.59
CA ARG A 105 0.79 0.33 -16.13
C ARG A 105 2.05 -0.51 -15.92
N HIS A 106 2.67 -0.41 -14.74
CA HIS A 106 3.93 -1.09 -14.45
C HIS A 106 3.81 -2.60 -14.60
N PHE A 107 2.65 -3.17 -14.29
CA PHE A 107 2.38 -4.59 -14.48
C PHE A 107 2.37 -4.98 -15.96
N ALA A 108 1.62 -4.26 -16.81
CA ALA A 108 1.56 -4.54 -18.24
C ALA A 108 2.93 -4.36 -18.91
N ARG A 109 3.68 -3.33 -18.52
CA ARG A 109 5.07 -3.12 -18.97
C ARG A 109 5.96 -4.28 -18.58
N GLY A 110 5.83 -4.78 -17.34
CA GLY A 110 6.57 -5.96 -16.87
C GLY A 110 6.26 -7.22 -17.69
N ILE A 111 5.01 -7.42 -18.12
CA ILE A 111 4.62 -8.50 -19.03
C ILE A 111 5.31 -8.34 -20.39
N ASP A 112 5.25 -7.14 -20.96
CA ASP A 112 5.88 -6.86 -22.26
C ASP A 112 7.40 -7.11 -22.19
N GLU A 113 8.06 -6.70 -21.14
CA GLU A 113 9.50 -6.95 -20.90
C GLU A 113 9.79 -8.46 -20.75
N ALA A 114 8.97 -9.19 -20.00
CA ALA A 114 9.09 -10.63 -19.82
C ALA A 114 8.90 -11.40 -21.14
N GLN A 115 7.94 -10.98 -21.96
CA GLN A 115 7.71 -11.59 -23.28
C GLN A 115 8.86 -11.29 -24.27
N ALA A 116 9.40 -10.08 -24.22
CA ALA A 116 10.58 -9.72 -25.03
C ALA A 116 11.81 -10.56 -24.65
N GLY A 117 11.93 -10.93 -23.37
CA GLY A 117 12.99 -11.80 -22.83
C GLY A 117 12.70 -13.30 -22.94
N LYS A 118 11.59 -13.73 -23.58
CA LYS A 118 11.15 -15.13 -23.68
C LYS A 118 10.93 -15.85 -22.34
N ILE A 119 10.48 -15.13 -21.33
CA ILE A 119 10.13 -15.73 -20.01
C ILE A 119 8.62 -16.06 -20.02
N PRO A 120 8.20 -17.33 -20.02
CA PRO A 120 6.79 -17.66 -19.91
C PRO A 120 6.32 -17.44 -18.47
N GLN A 121 5.17 -16.79 -18.27
CA GLN A 121 4.28 -17.01 -17.11
C GLN A 121 3.68 -15.76 -16.44
N ILE A 122 2.64 -15.21 -17.07
CA ILE A 122 1.69 -14.28 -16.44
C ILE A 122 1.00 -14.93 -15.21
N ALA A 123 0.69 -16.21 -15.27
CA ALA A 123 0.06 -16.96 -14.17
C ALA A 123 0.94 -17.01 -12.90
N THR A 124 2.25 -17.04 -13.07
CA THR A 124 3.20 -17.07 -11.95
C THR A 124 3.27 -15.69 -11.26
N LEU A 125 3.16 -14.58 -12.02
CA LEU A 125 3.10 -13.23 -11.46
C LEU A 125 1.84 -13.04 -10.61
N LEU A 126 0.68 -13.50 -11.06
CA LEU A 126 -0.57 -13.42 -10.30
C LEU A 126 -0.53 -14.31 -9.04
N ALA A 127 -0.04 -15.55 -9.17
CA ALA A 127 0.10 -16.47 -8.04
C ALA A 127 1.02 -15.90 -6.95
N SER A 128 2.05 -15.16 -7.34
CA SER A 128 3.02 -14.61 -6.41
C SER A 128 2.50 -13.41 -5.61
N VAL A 129 1.71 -12.55 -6.22
CA VAL A 129 1.01 -11.47 -5.49
C VAL A 129 0.02 -12.06 -4.48
N ILE A 130 -0.65 -13.17 -4.82
CA ILE A 130 -1.53 -13.91 -3.89
C ILE A 130 -0.74 -14.45 -2.71
N ILE A 131 0.39 -15.12 -2.95
CA ILE A 131 1.22 -15.70 -1.89
C ILE A 131 1.75 -14.62 -0.96
N MET A 132 2.19 -13.48 -1.47
CA MET A 132 2.66 -12.35 -0.67
C MET A 132 1.54 -11.70 0.16
N ALA A 133 0.32 -11.64 -0.39
CA ALA A 133 -0.83 -11.08 0.31
C ALA A 133 -1.41 -12.02 1.40
N THR A 134 -1.10 -13.33 1.33
CA THR A 134 -1.72 -14.35 2.19
C THR A 134 -0.74 -15.14 3.05
N SER A 135 0.58 -14.95 2.89
CA SER A 135 1.57 -15.70 3.65
C SER A 135 1.76 -15.13 5.05
N ASP A 136 0.93 -15.60 5.98
CA ASP A 136 1.37 -15.72 7.37
C ASP A 136 2.52 -16.73 7.40
N ALA A 137 3.72 -16.26 7.71
CA ALA A 137 4.96 -17.03 7.72
C ALA A 137 5.05 -18.09 8.85
N SER A 138 3.94 -18.68 9.27
CA SER A 138 3.86 -19.55 10.45
C SER A 138 3.82 -21.05 10.19
N HIS A 139 3.70 -21.55 8.95
CA HIS A 139 3.66 -22.99 8.72
C HIS A 139 4.66 -23.47 7.68
N GLY A 140 5.62 -24.27 8.21
CA GLY A 140 6.81 -24.78 7.59
C GLY A 140 6.61 -25.74 6.40
N THR A 141 7.38 -25.51 5.47
CA THR A 141 8.33 -26.31 4.69
C THR A 141 9.35 -25.32 4.14
N ALA A 142 10.14 -24.81 5.05
CA ALA A 142 10.87 -23.54 4.89
C ALA A 142 11.94 -23.54 3.78
N ALA A 143 12.48 -24.66 3.36
CA ALA A 143 13.57 -24.66 2.38
C ALA A 143 13.10 -24.62 0.92
N ALA A 144 12.04 -25.36 0.56
CA ALA A 144 11.48 -25.34 -0.79
C ALA A 144 10.67 -24.07 -1.07
N ALA A 145 9.92 -23.60 -0.06
CA ALA A 145 9.21 -22.33 -0.12
C ALA A 145 10.18 -21.14 -0.19
N ALA A 146 11.33 -21.19 0.49
CA ALA A 146 12.33 -20.12 0.46
C ALA A 146 13.06 -20.03 -0.91
N ALA A 147 13.30 -21.15 -1.59
CA ALA A 147 13.93 -21.14 -2.92
C ALA A 147 12.95 -20.65 -4.01
N GLN A 148 11.69 -21.08 -3.95
CA GLN A 148 10.63 -20.59 -4.83
C GLN A 148 10.27 -19.14 -4.50
N GLY A 149 10.21 -18.75 -3.21
CA GLY A 149 9.96 -17.40 -2.78
C GLY A 149 11.00 -16.41 -3.29
N ARG A 150 12.29 -16.75 -3.29
CA ARG A 150 13.37 -15.89 -3.82
C ARG A 150 13.34 -15.72 -5.34
N ALA A 151 13.01 -16.78 -6.08
CA ALA A 151 12.84 -16.69 -7.53
C ALA A 151 11.64 -15.80 -7.87
N LEU A 152 10.58 -15.91 -7.09
CA LEU A 152 9.37 -15.15 -7.17
C LEU A 152 9.58 -13.68 -6.77
N GLU A 153 10.29 -13.42 -5.68
CA GLU A 153 10.69 -12.09 -5.19
C GLU A 153 11.51 -11.33 -6.23
N ASN A 154 12.41 -12.02 -6.93
CA ASN A 154 13.18 -11.40 -8.04
C ASN A 154 12.32 -11.09 -9.27
N GLN A 155 11.21 -11.82 -9.47
CA GLN A 155 10.30 -11.65 -10.59
C GLN A 155 9.23 -10.58 -10.32
N LEU A 156 8.91 -10.31 -9.03
CA LEU A 156 7.94 -9.30 -8.60
C LEU A 156 8.57 -7.95 -8.27
N ARG A 157 9.87 -7.87 -8.20
CA ARG A 157 10.54 -6.58 -8.05
C ARG A 157 10.19 -5.71 -9.24
N PHE A 158 9.24 -4.82 -9.05
CA PHE A 158 9.20 -3.65 -9.90
C PHE A 158 10.63 -3.10 -10.01
N SER A 159 11.05 -2.79 -11.21
CA SER A 159 12.39 -2.26 -11.40
C SER A 159 12.58 -1.03 -10.51
N ARG A 160 13.80 -0.75 -10.07
CA ARG A 160 14.10 0.46 -9.28
C ARG A 160 13.60 1.75 -9.97
N SER A 161 13.52 1.73 -11.29
CA SER A 161 12.97 2.83 -12.08
C SER A 161 11.45 2.94 -11.90
N ASN A 162 10.72 1.81 -11.89
CA ASN A 162 9.27 1.80 -11.66
C ASN A 162 8.93 2.31 -10.26
N GLU A 163 9.72 1.92 -9.24
CA GLU A 163 9.56 2.41 -7.87
C GLU A 163 9.77 3.93 -7.78
N THR A 164 10.84 4.42 -8.41
CA THR A 164 11.11 5.86 -8.44
C THR A 164 10.05 6.65 -9.21
N GLU A 165 9.53 6.07 -10.30
CA GLU A 165 8.42 6.64 -11.06
C GLU A 165 7.14 6.67 -10.22
N ALA A 166 6.81 5.57 -9.52
CA ALA A 166 5.64 5.48 -8.65
C ALA A 166 5.72 6.48 -7.48
N ASP A 167 6.88 6.64 -6.86
CA ASP A 167 7.09 7.66 -5.82
C ASP A 167 6.84 9.08 -6.34
N ARG A 168 7.37 9.41 -7.52
CA ARG A 168 7.23 10.73 -8.11
C ARG A 168 5.78 11.01 -8.49
N VAL A 169 5.17 10.10 -9.26
CA VAL A 169 3.77 10.25 -9.72
C VAL A 169 2.80 10.22 -8.52
N GLY A 170 3.09 9.36 -7.53
CA GLY A 170 2.30 9.27 -6.31
C GLY A 170 2.33 10.57 -5.50
N GLN A 171 3.50 11.18 -5.28
CA GLN A 171 3.59 12.46 -4.57
C GLN A 171 2.91 13.61 -5.32
N ASP A 172 3.04 13.68 -6.66
CA ASP A 172 2.32 14.64 -7.48
C ASP A 172 0.79 14.45 -7.32
N THR A 173 0.34 13.20 -7.30
CA THR A 173 -1.07 12.85 -7.09
C THR A 173 -1.55 13.25 -5.70
N MET A 174 -0.76 12.99 -4.63
CA MET A 174 -1.07 13.42 -3.26
C MET A 174 -1.28 14.92 -3.19
N PHE A 175 -0.33 15.70 -3.68
CA PHE A 175 -0.41 17.16 -3.67
C PHE A 175 -1.65 17.67 -4.40
N ASN A 176 -1.91 17.17 -5.61
CA ASN A 176 -3.06 17.56 -6.43
C ASN A 176 -4.40 17.14 -5.80
N ALA A 177 -4.42 16.08 -4.99
CA ALA A 177 -5.59 15.61 -4.25
C ALA A 177 -5.76 16.29 -2.88
N GLY A 178 -4.84 17.20 -2.51
CA GLY A 178 -4.89 17.93 -1.25
C GLY A 178 -4.45 17.12 -0.03
N PHE A 179 -3.59 16.11 -0.24
CA PHE A 179 -2.85 15.44 0.82
C PHE A 179 -1.44 15.99 0.94
N ASP A 180 -0.89 15.93 2.15
CA ASP A 180 0.49 16.36 2.39
C ASP A 180 1.49 15.40 1.71
N PRO A 181 2.23 15.84 0.68
CA PRO A 181 3.19 14.99 -0.01
C PRO A 181 4.38 14.56 0.87
N ASP A 182 4.62 15.23 2.01
CA ASP A 182 5.67 14.83 2.96
C ASP A 182 5.30 13.55 3.73
N GLY A 183 4.04 13.14 3.73
CA GLY A 183 3.60 11.85 4.28
C GLY A 183 4.34 10.66 3.69
N MET A 184 4.79 10.73 2.42
CA MET A 184 5.58 9.67 1.81
C MET A 184 6.99 9.58 2.41
N SER A 185 7.68 10.70 2.59
CA SER A 185 9.02 10.71 3.21
C SER A 185 8.97 10.29 4.67
N THR A 186 7.97 10.75 5.41
CA THR A 186 7.74 10.39 6.81
C THR A 186 7.49 8.90 6.98
N LEU A 187 6.65 8.31 6.12
CA LEU A 187 6.41 6.87 6.14
C LEU A 187 7.68 6.09 5.80
N PHE A 188 8.42 6.50 4.78
CA PHE A 188 9.68 5.83 4.39
C PHE A 188 10.70 5.82 5.52
N GLU A 189 10.88 6.92 6.23
CA GLU A 189 11.76 6.99 7.40
C GLU A 189 11.32 6.04 8.51
N ARG A 190 10.02 5.96 8.75
CA ARG A 190 9.45 5.03 9.72
C ARG A 190 9.68 3.57 9.30
N LEU A 191 9.45 3.22 8.04
CA LEU A 191 9.70 1.90 7.50
C LEU A 191 11.18 1.51 7.61
N MET A 192 12.10 2.44 7.35
CA MET A 192 13.52 2.21 7.53
C MET A 192 13.88 1.99 9.01
N ALA A 193 13.27 2.73 9.92
CA ALA A 193 13.47 2.52 11.36
C ALA A 193 12.96 1.12 11.78
N ILE A 194 11.77 0.73 11.36
CA ILE A 194 11.21 -0.60 11.63
C ILE A 194 12.11 -1.70 11.05
N ASN A 195 12.57 -1.54 9.81
CA ASN A 195 13.45 -2.50 9.14
C ASN A 195 14.81 -2.64 9.84
N ARG A 196 15.35 -1.52 10.35
CA ARG A 196 16.66 -1.50 11.03
C ARG A 196 16.64 -2.18 12.40
N PHE A 197 15.53 -2.04 13.14
CA PHE A 197 15.41 -2.54 14.50
C PHE A 197 14.51 -3.77 14.61
N GLY A 198 13.76 -4.10 13.55
CA GLY A 198 12.89 -5.26 13.48
C GLY A 198 13.66 -6.56 13.20
N ARG A 199 13.07 -7.68 13.62
CA ARG A 199 13.61 -9.01 13.29
C ARG A 199 13.37 -9.42 11.84
N ARG A 200 12.37 -8.85 11.20
CA ARG A 200 12.00 -9.08 9.78
C ARG A 200 11.63 -7.77 9.14
N PRO A 201 11.95 -7.57 7.85
CA PRO A 201 11.50 -6.40 7.11
C PRO A 201 9.96 -6.41 6.99
N PRO A 202 9.31 -5.24 7.02
CA PRO A 202 7.90 -5.11 6.64
C PRO A 202 7.63 -5.76 5.27
N GLU A 203 6.50 -6.44 5.11
CA GLU A 203 6.14 -7.12 3.85
C GLU A 203 6.11 -6.16 2.67
N PHE A 204 5.63 -4.95 2.88
CA PHE A 204 5.66 -3.88 1.87
C PHE A 204 7.07 -3.66 1.28
N LEU A 205 8.13 -3.78 2.07
CA LEU A 205 9.50 -3.62 1.58
C LEU A 205 10.01 -4.81 0.77
N LEU A 206 9.33 -5.96 0.80
CA LEU A 206 9.67 -7.12 -0.03
C LEU A 206 9.27 -6.88 -1.49
N SER A 207 8.11 -6.28 -1.74
CA SER A 207 7.63 -5.90 -3.07
C SER A 207 8.15 -4.53 -3.53
N HIS A 208 8.30 -3.59 -2.59
CA HIS A 208 8.71 -2.19 -2.83
C HIS A 208 10.01 -1.87 -2.08
N PRO A 209 11.17 -2.35 -2.55
CA PRO A 209 12.44 -2.14 -1.85
C PRO A 209 12.74 -0.66 -1.66
N LEU A 210 12.95 -0.27 -0.40
CA LEU A 210 13.26 1.10 -0.03
C LEU A 210 14.77 1.31 -0.02
N THR A 211 15.21 2.38 -0.66
CA THR A 211 16.61 2.80 -0.74
C THR A 211 16.77 4.21 -0.18
N GLU A 212 17.98 4.55 0.26
CA GLU A 212 18.30 5.90 0.70
C GLU A 212 18.00 6.96 -0.39
N SER A 213 18.16 6.61 -1.66
CA SER A 213 17.84 7.50 -2.77
C SER A 213 16.34 7.75 -2.93
N ARG A 214 15.48 6.76 -2.62
CA ARG A 214 14.01 6.95 -2.63
C ARG A 214 13.59 7.87 -1.49
N ILE A 215 14.15 7.70 -0.30
CA ILE A 215 13.88 8.55 0.87
C ILE A 215 14.30 9.99 0.59
N SER A 216 15.56 10.19 0.21
CA SER A 216 16.09 11.54 -0.07
C SER A 216 15.37 12.20 -1.25
N GLY A 217 15.06 11.43 -2.29
CA GLY A 217 14.30 11.88 -3.45
C GLY A 217 12.88 12.31 -3.09
N SER A 218 12.18 11.53 -2.26
CA SER A 218 10.84 11.85 -1.76
C SER A 218 10.85 13.13 -0.93
N ARG A 219 11.79 13.28 0.01
CA ARG A 219 11.97 14.49 0.82
C ARG A 219 12.30 15.71 -0.05
N GLY A 220 13.19 15.56 -1.01
CA GLY A 220 13.57 16.63 -1.93
C GLY A 220 12.44 17.07 -2.85
N ARG A 221 11.51 16.17 -3.23
CA ARG A 221 10.29 16.51 -3.98
C ARG A 221 9.29 17.21 -3.07
N ALA A 222 9.02 16.67 -1.87
CA ALA A 222 8.10 17.26 -0.91
C ALA A 222 8.45 18.73 -0.61
N ALA A 223 9.74 19.06 -0.45
CA ALA A 223 10.20 20.41 -0.21
C ALA A 223 9.97 21.41 -1.36
N ARG A 224 9.65 20.94 -2.58
CA ARG A 224 9.40 21.78 -3.76
C ARG A 224 7.94 22.17 -3.91
N TYR A 225 7.02 21.46 -3.28
CA TYR A 225 5.61 21.82 -3.34
C TYR A 225 5.34 23.09 -2.54
N PRO A 226 4.39 23.93 -2.97
CA PRO A 226 3.94 25.06 -2.19
C PRO A 226 3.50 24.62 -0.78
N ARG A 227 3.94 25.36 0.24
CA ARG A 227 3.54 25.07 1.61
C ARG A 227 2.04 25.27 1.77
N GLN A 228 1.36 24.27 2.27
CA GLN A 228 -0.05 24.28 2.63
C GLN A 228 -0.20 23.85 4.09
N GLN A 229 -1.29 24.30 4.72
CA GLN A 229 -1.64 23.80 6.05
C GLN A 229 -2.53 22.57 5.88
N TYR A 230 -2.08 21.45 6.42
CA TYR A 230 -2.84 20.21 6.44
C TYR A 230 -3.36 19.98 7.86
N SER A 231 -4.67 19.88 8.00
CA SER A 231 -5.29 19.57 9.29
C SER A 231 -5.38 18.06 9.49
N PRO A 232 -5.19 17.55 10.71
CA PRO A 232 -5.44 16.15 11.01
C PRO A 232 -6.85 15.74 10.62
N ASN A 233 -7.00 14.64 9.90
CA ASN A 233 -8.31 14.11 9.52
C ASN A 233 -8.88 13.24 10.65
N LEU A 234 -9.99 13.67 11.22
CA LEU A 234 -10.68 12.95 12.29
C LEU A 234 -11.21 11.60 11.81
N GLU A 235 -11.73 11.52 10.58
CA GLU A 235 -12.23 10.28 10.00
C GLU A 235 -11.13 9.21 9.96
N TYR A 236 -9.92 9.59 9.53
CA TYR A 236 -8.77 8.68 9.56
C TYR A 236 -8.45 8.20 10.97
N GLN A 237 -8.48 9.10 11.96
CA GLN A 237 -8.18 8.72 13.34
C GLN A 237 -9.24 7.74 13.89
N ILE A 238 -10.50 7.92 13.56
CA ILE A 238 -11.58 7.01 13.95
C ILE A 238 -11.39 5.64 13.30
N VAL A 239 -11.13 5.60 11.99
CA VAL A 239 -10.87 4.36 11.25
C VAL A 239 -9.67 3.62 11.82
N ARG A 240 -8.58 4.34 12.08
CA ARG A 240 -7.38 3.78 12.68
C ARG A 240 -7.63 3.24 14.10
N ALA A 241 -8.35 3.98 14.93
CA ALA A 241 -8.75 3.55 16.28
C ALA A 241 -9.60 2.27 16.23
N ARG A 242 -10.49 2.16 15.24
CA ARG A 242 -11.30 0.95 15.03
C ARG A 242 -10.45 -0.26 14.72
N VAL A 243 -9.45 -0.12 13.83
CA VAL A 243 -8.51 -1.21 13.52
C VAL A 243 -7.66 -1.58 14.73
N LEU A 244 -7.18 -0.60 15.49
CA LEU A 244 -6.49 -0.85 16.77
C LEU A 244 -7.36 -1.68 17.72
N GLY A 245 -8.68 -1.42 17.74
CA GLY A 245 -9.65 -2.17 18.54
C GLY A 245 -9.82 -3.64 18.10
N PHE A 246 -9.56 -3.99 16.83
CA PHE A 246 -9.60 -5.38 16.37
C PHE A 246 -8.49 -6.22 16.99
N TYR A 247 -7.30 -5.63 17.14
CA TYR A 247 -6.07 -6.31 17.57
C TYR A 247 -5.71 -6.05 19.04
N ALA A 248 -6.46 -5.22 19.73
CA ALA A 248 -6.19 -4.93 21.14
C ALA A 248 -6.45 -6.19 22.00
N PRO A 249 -5.44 -6.69 22.73
CA PRO A 249 -5.58 -7.83 23.63
C PRO A 249 -6.59 -7.55 24.75
N ASN A 250 -6.63 -6.30 25.20
CA ASN A 250 -7.57 -5.81 26.19
C ASN A 250 -8.17 -4.47 25.74
N LYS A 251 -9.46 -4.47 25.47
CA LYS A 251 -10.18 -3.26 25.03
C LYS A 251 -10.24 -2.17 26.11
N ALA A 252 -10.25 -2.53 27.39
CA ALA A 252 -10.27 -1.57 28.49
C ALA A 252 -8.96 -0.76 28.53
N ASP A 253 -7.81 -1.40 28.34
CA ASP A 253 -6.53 -0.71 28.30
C ASP A 253 -6.43 0.24 27.10
N LEU A 254 -7.01 -0.14 25.96
CA LEU A 254 -7.08 0.72 24.79
C LEU A 254 -7.94 1.97 25.04
N VAL A 255 -9.09 1.80 25.70
CA VAL A 255 -9.97 2.93 26.09
C VAL A 255 -9.20 3.88 27.00
N LEU A 256 -8.55 3.37 28.06
CA LEU A 256 -7.75 4.18 28.98
C LEU A 256 -6.61 4.95 28.25
N GLU A 257 -5.97 4.31 27.28
CA GLU A 257 -4.95 4.98 26.47
C GLU A 257 -5.53 6.11 25.61
N PHE A 258 -6.71 5.93 25.03
CA PHE A 258 -7.37 7.00 24.28
C PHE A 258 -7.85 8.13 25.17
N GLU A 259 -8.39 7.83 26.35
CA GLU A 259 -8.78 8.84 27.35
C GLU A 259 -7.57 9.67 27.78
N ARG A 260 -6.45 9.01 28.10
CA ARG A 260 -5.20 9.68 28.45
C ARG A 260 -4.70 10.62 27.34
N ARG A 261 -4.78 10.19 26.08
CA ARG A 261 -4.39 11.05 24.93
C ARG A 261 -5.31 12.24 24.76
N LEU A 262 -6.60 12.06 25.03
CA LEU A 262 -7.59 13.13 24.98
C LEU A 262 -7.30 14.19 26.05
N GLU A 263 -6.99 13.78 27.27
CA GLU A 263 -6.62 14.66 28.38
C GLU A 263 -5.34 15.45 28.08
N LEU A 264 -4.32 14.80 27.53
CA LEU A 264 -3.08 15.46 27.11
C LEU A 264 -3.30 16.49 25.99
N SER A 265 -4.20 16.21 25.06
CA SER A 265 -4.53 17.15 23.99
C SER A 265 -5.34 18.34 24.48
N SER A 266 -6.24 18.13 25.43
CA SER A 266 -7.05 19.21 26.03
C SER A 266 -6.23 20.11 26.94
N SER A 267 -5.23 19.58 27.64
CA SER A 267 -4.31 20.37 28.50
C SER A 267 -3.32 21.23 27.69
N GLY A 268 -3.08 20.91 26.42
CA GLY A 268 -2.26 21.71 25.52
C GLY A 268 -2.94 22.98 24.97
N PHE A 269 -4.28 23.08 25.07
CA PHE A 269 -5.05 24.24 24.62
C PHE A 269 -5.17 25.36 25.68
N THR A 270 -4.64 25.17 26.89
CA THR A 270 -4.71 26.12 28.02
C THR A 270 -3.37 26.81 28.33
N ARG A 271 -2.48 26.90 27.36
CA ARG A 271 -1.27 27.74 27.49
C ARG A 271 -1.07 28.66 26.32
#